data_05506f8373244e2cbf2e2b477f6c08d4
#
_entry.id   05506f8373244e2cbf2e2b477f6c08d4
#
_cell.length_a   1.000
_cell.length_b   1.000
_cell.length_c   1.000
_cell.angle_alpha   90.00
_cell.angle_beta   90.00
_cell.angle_gamma   90.00
#
_symmetry.space_group_name_H-M   'P 1'
#
loop_
_entity.id
_entity.type
_entity.pdbx_description
1 polymer ?
#
loop_
_entity_poly.entity_id
_entity_poly.type
_entity_poly.pdbx_seq_one_letter_code
_entity_poly.pdbx_strand_id
1 'polypeptide(L)'
;MEDKQLPVHLEGSYDSIYGNFGYRFAALLLDGIILAPISVGFFVFNSMDLNNVYAGILVSNAITIFYHIYFPARFGATPGKLALGLHILKMNGDAITYSDAFRRYLPNLLLGLIAIINTLFAVSKADAKVYNDLSWMKQSEYLQSMNSSMFYIQMICINALLFTSFFIFISNERKRSISDLSGDTAVVKKYYLKQIKEVMK
;
A
#
# COMPACT_ATOMS: atom_id res chain seq x y z
N MET A 1 10.23 28.69 -16.64
CA MET A 1 10.34 27.35 -17.22
C MET A 1 9.07 26.63 -16.83
N GLU A 2 8.21 26.28 -17.79
CA GLU A 2 7.07 25.39 -17.50
C GLU A 2 7.67 24.05 -17.03
N ASP A 3 7.26 23.60 -15.84
CA ASP A 3 7.66 22.28 -15.33
C ASP A 3 7.10 21.22 -16.28
N LYS A 4 8.00 20.63 -17.10
CA LYS A 4 7.66 19.61 -18.05
C LYS A 4 7.11 18.39 -17.32
N GLN A 5 5.84 18.07 -17.54
CA GLN A 5 5.15 16.97 -16.89
C GLN A 5 5.01 15.77 -17.84
N LEU A 6 4.93 14.56 -17.26
CA LEU A 6 4.68 13.33 -18.03
C LEU A 6 3.51 13.53 -18.99
N PRO A 7 3.67 13.22 -20.30
CA PRO A 7 2.61 13.36 -21.29
C PRO A 7 1.47 12.39 -21.00
N VAL A 8 0.25 12.73 -21.42
CA VAL A 8 -0.91 11.82 -21.33
C VAL A 8 -0.76 10.69 -22.35
N HIS A 9 -0.31 11.02 -23.56
CA HIS A 9 -0.02 10.10 -24.66
C HIS A 9 1.35 10.41 -25.26
N LEU A 10 2.00 9.42 -25.83
CA LEU A 10 3.19 9.62 -26.65
C LEU A 10 2.76 9.86 -28.10
N GLU A 11 3.54 10.67 -28.82
CA GLU A 11 3.31 10.91 -30.25
C GLU A 11 3.34 9.57 -31.02
N GLY A 12 2.33 9.35 -31.85
CA GLY A 12 2.17 8.12 -32.62
C GLY A 12 1.64 6.90 -31.85
N SER A 13 1.28 7.03 -30.57
CA SER A 13 0.66 5.95 -29.81
C SER A 13 -0.77 6.31 -29.37
N TYR A 14 -1.73 5.45 -29.72
CA TYR A 14 -3.09 5.54 -29.20
C TYR A 14 -3.21 4.99 -27.77
N ASP A 15 -2.26 4.20 -27.33
CA ASP A 15 -2.27 3.57 -26.01
C ASP A 15 -1.78 4.53 -24.92
N SER A 16 -2.49 4.52 -23.78
CA SER A 16 -2.03 5.22 -22.59
C SER A 16 -0.73 4.60 -22.05
N ILE A 17 0.25 5.46 -21.74
CA ILE A 17 1.52 5.06 -21.12
C ILE A 17 1.33 4.59 -19.67
N TYR A 18 0.19 4.93 -19.07
CA TYR A 18 -0.11 4.64 -17.66
C TYR A 18 -0.63 3.23 -17.46
N GLY A 19 -0.30 2.65 -16.30
CA GLY A 19 -0.88 1.38 -15.86
C GLY A 19 -2.38 1.51 -15.63
N ASN A 20 -3.17 0.76 -16.38
CA ASN A 20 -4.63 0.72 -16.21
C ASN A 20 -5.03 0.01 -14.92
N PHE A 21 -6.34 0.03 -14.60
CA PHE A 21 -6.86 -0.56 -13.37
C PHE A 21 -6.54 -2.06 -13.28
N GLY A 22 -6.74 -2.82 -14.36
CA GLY A 22 -6.51 -4.28 -14.36
C GLY A 22 -5.07 -4.65 -14.01
N TYR A 23 -4.07 -3.98 -14.62
CA TYR A 23 -2.66 -4.21 -14.29
C TYR A 23 -2.32 -3.83 -12.85
N ARG A 24 -2.87 -2.72 -12.33
CA ARG A 24 -2.62 -2.29 -10.95
C ARG A 24 -3.29 -3.21 -9.93
N PHE A 25 -4.49 -3.68 -10.23
CA PHE A 25 -5.20 -4.64 -9.40
C PHE A 25 -4.48 -6.00 -9.37
N ALA A 26 -4.08 -6.51 -10.54
CA ALA A 26 -3.27 -7.73 -10.60
C ALA A 26 -1.93 -7.60 -9.87
N ALA A 27 -1.27 -6.42 -9.95
CA ALA A 27 -0.06 -6.14 -9.18
C ALA A 27 -0.31 -6.16 -7.67
N LEU A 28 -1.45 -5.63 -7.22
CA LEU A 28 -1.85 -5.67 -5.81
C LEU A 28 -2.05 -7.12 -5.33
N LEU A 29 -2.70 -7.96 -6.14
CA LEU A 29 -2.87 -9.39 -5.83
C LEU A 29 -1.53 -10.12 -5.75
N LEU A 30 -0.61 -9.85 -6.68
CA LEU A 30 0.74 -10.44 -6.65
C LEU A 30 1.54 -9.96 -5.42
N ASP A 31 1.49 -8.67 -5.09
CA ASP A 31 2.10 -8.15 -3.85
C ASP A 31 1.50 -8.84 -2.62
N GLY A 32 0.18 -9.09 -2.59
CA GLY A 32 -0.50 -9.86 -1.55
C GLY A 32 0.00 -11.31 -1.45
N ILE A 33 0.15 -12.00 -2.58
CA ILE A 33 0.69 -13.38 -2.63
C ILE A 33 2.14 -13.41 -2.10
N ILE A 34 2.97 -12.44 -2.48
CA ILE A 34 4.37 -12.35 -2.03
C ILE A 34 4.44 -12.13 -0.51
N LEU A 35 3.55 -11.32 0.05
CA LEU A 35 3.52 -11.02 1.48
C LEU A 35 2.73 -12.05 2.30
N ALA A 36 1.91 -12.90 1.67
CA ALA A 36 1.05 -13.87 2.34
C ALA A 36 1.81 -14.82 3.29
N PRO A 37 2.96 -15.42 2.93
CA PRO A 37 3.69 -16.29 3.85
C PRO A 37 4.13 -15.58 5.14
N ILE A 38 4.55 -14.31 5.01
CA ILE A 38 4.95 -13.46 6.14
C ILE A 38 3.73 -13.16 7.01
N SER A 39 2.61 -12.80 6.39
CA SER A 39 1.35 -12.51 7.10
C SER A 39 0.82 -13.73 7.85
N VAL A 40 0.89 -14.91 7.23
CA VAL A 40 0.51 -16.19 7.87
C VAL A 40 1.44 -16.49 9.05
N GLY A 41 2.74 -16.28 8.89
CA GLY A 41 3.72 -16.46 9.97
C GLY A 41 3.41 -15.58 11.18
N PHE A 42 3.11 -14.29 10.97
CA PHE A 42 2.69 -13.39 12.06
C PHE A 42 1.35 -13.76 12.66
N PHE A 43 0.42 -14.22 11.83
CA PHE A 43 -0.87 -14.69 12.30
C PHE A 43 -0.70 -15.87 13.28
N VAL A 44 0.09 -16.89 12.92
CA VAL A 44 0.41 -18.03 13.78
C VAL A 44 1.15 -17.59 15.05
N PHE A 45 2.15 -16.72 14.90
CA PHE A 45 2.93 -16.20 16.03
C PHE A 45 2.05 -15.45 17.04
N ASN A 46 1.15 -14.60 16.57
CA ASN A 46 0.23 -13.85 17.42
C ASN A 46 -0.80 -14.77 18.10
N SER A 47 -1.18 -15.88 17.47
CA SER A 47 -2.16 -16.81 18.05
C SER A 47 -1.61 -17.68 19.19
N MET A 48 -0.29 -17.73 19.35
CA MET A 48 0.35 -18.52 20.43
C MET A 48 0.20 -17.87 21.81
N ASP A 49 0.26 -16.55 21.87
CA ASP A 49 0.16 -15.80 23.14
C ASP A 49 -0.25 -14.35 22.88
N LEU A 50 -1.08 -13.78 23.79
CA LEU A 50 -1.51 -12.38 23.69
C LEU A 50 -0.32 -11.39 23.64
N ASN A 51 0.75 -11.65 24.36
CA ASN A 51 1.94 -10.78 24.36
C ASN A 51 2.66 -10.76 23.01
N ASN A 52 2.57 -11.83 22.24
CA ASN A 52 3.14 -11.89 20.91
C ASN A 52 2.51 -10.87 19.95
N VAL A 53 1.25 -10.48 20.20
CA VAL A 53 0.55 -9.48 19.37
C VAL A 53 1.27 -8.14 19.38
N TYR A 54 1.87 -7.73 20.51
CA TYR A 54 2.66 -6.49 20.57
C TYR A 54 3.88 -6.53 19.63
N ALA A 55 4.66 -7.61 19.72
CA ALA A 55 5.82 -7.78 18.85
C ALA A 55 5.41 -7.98 17.37
N GLY A 56 4.37 -8.77 17.14
CA GLY A 56 3.84 -9.05 15.82
C GLY A 56 3.39 -7.79 15.08
N ILE A 57 2.68 -6.88 15.75
CA ILE A 57 2.28 -5.59 15.17
C ILE A 57 3.49 -4.76 14.77
N LEU A 58 4.46 -4.58 15.67
CA LEU A 58 5.62 -3.75 15.41
C LEU A 58 6.43 -4.28 14.22
N VAL A 59 6.73 -5.58 14.22
CA VAL A 59 7.57 -6.17 13.18
C VAL A 59 6.84 -6.26 11.83
N SER A 60 5.56 -6.66 11.82
CA SER A 60 4.79 -6.74 10.57
C SER A 60 4.62 -5.37 9.90
N ASN A 61 4.37 -4.31 10.69
CA ASN A 61 4.30 -2.95 10.15
C ASN A 61 5.67 -2.46 9.65
N ALA A 62 6.77 -2.76 10.36
CA ALA A 62 8.11 -2.42 9.90
C ALA A 62 8.43 -3.09 8.54
N ILE A 63 8.07 -4.36 8.36
CA ILE A 63 8.22 -5.07 7.09
C ILE A 63 7.37 -4.44 5.99
N THR A 64 6.12 -4.09 6.30
CA THR A 64 5.21 -3.45 5.32
C THR A 64 5.73 -2.08 4.88
N ILE A 65 6.20 -1.26 5.82
CA ILE A 65 6.82 0.04 5.54
C ILE A 65 8.06 -0.15 4.66
N PHE A 66 8.95 -1.08 5.05
CA PHE A 66 10.13 -1.42 4.26
C PHE A 66 9.75 -1.85 2.84
N TYR A 67 8.77 -2.74 2.68
CA TYR A 67 8.31 -3.23 1.38
C TYR A 67 7.81 -2.09 0.48
N HIS A 68 7.00 -1.19 1.02
CA HIS A 68 6.36 -0.13 0.24
C HIS A 68 7.21 1.12 0.03
N ILE A 69 8.32 1.27 0.75
CA ILE A 69 9.25 2.40 0.59
C ILE A 69 10.53 1.96 -0.10
N TYR A 70 11.18 0.90 0.40
CA TYR A 70 12.47 0.47 -0.13
C TYR A 70 12.39 -0.04 -1.56
N PHE A 71 11.46 -0.96 -1.84
CA PHE A 71 11.36 -1.53 -3.20
C PHE A 71 11.05 -0.47 -4.26
N PRO A 72 10.05 0.41 -4.09
CA PRO A 72 9.80 1.48 -5.05
C PRO A 72 10.99 2.43 -5.22
N ALA A 73 11.62 2.86 -4.13
CA ALA A 73 12.75 3.78 -4.20
C ALA A 73 13.99 3.15 -4.87
N ARG A 74 14.24 1.85 -4.64
CA ARG A 74 15.44 1.16 -5.15
C ARG A 74 15.24 0.58 -6.54
N PHE A 75 14.07 0.02 -6.82
CA PHE A 75 13.78 -0.72 -8.05
C PHE A 75 12.72 -0.06 -8.94
N GLY A 76 12.14 1.05 -8.48
CA GLY A 76 11.14 1.81 -9.22
C GLY A 76 9.70 1.33 -9.09
N ALA A 77 9.44 0.21 -8.41
CA ALA A 77 8.10 -0.26 -8.06
C ALA A 77 8.16 -1.40 -7.02
N THR A 78 7.00 -1.82 -6.48
CA THR A 78 6.89 -3.03 -5.68
C THR A 78 7.10 -4.29 -6.54
N PRO A 79 7.53 -5.42 -5.96
CA PRO A 79 7.75 -6.67 -6.71
C PRO A 79 6.57 -7.09 -7.58
N GLY A 80 5.32 -7.02 -7.08
CA GLY A 80 4.14 -7.35 -7.88
C GLY A 80 3.93 -6.41 -9.08
N LYS A 81 4.22 -5.10 -8.92
CA LYS A 81 4.18 -4.16 -10.04
C LYS A 81 5.28 -4.43 -11.06
N LEU A 82 6.50 -4.74 -10.60
CA LEU A 82 7.62 -5.07 -11.48
C LEU A 82 7.35 -6.32 -12.30
N ALA A 83 6.74 -7.35 -11.71
CA ALA A 83 6.35 -8.58 -12.39
C ALA A 83 5.37 -8.33 -13.55
N LEU A 84 4.50 -7.33 -13.42
CA LEU A 84 3.55 -6.93 -14.47
C LEU A 84 4.08 -5.82 -15.39
N GLY A 85 5.37 -5.52 -15.34
CA GLY A 85 5.98 -4.50 -16.19
C GLY A 85 5.48 -3.08 -15.87
N LEU A 86 5.13 -2.79 -14.62
CA LEU A 86 4.80 -1.45 -14.16
C LEU A 86 5.98 -0.80 -13.45
N HIS A 87 6.13 0.51 -13.64
CA HIS A 87 7.18 1.32 -13.03
C HIS A 87 6.59 2.62 -12.48
N ILE A 88 7.16 3.15 -11.42
CA ILE A 88 6.72 4.42 -10.81
C ILE A 88 7.75 5.47 -11.18
N LEU A 89 7.29 6.60 -11.71
CA LEU A 89 8.10 7.76 -12.00
C LEU A 89 7.55 9.00 -11.29
N LYS A 90 8.39 9.99 -11.05
CA LYS A 90 7.94 11.35 -10.73
C LYS A 90 7.22 11.97 -11.92
N MET A 91 6.43 13.01 -11.69
CA MET A 91 5.74 13.72 -12.76
C MET A 91 6.69 14.41 -13.74
N ASN A 92 7.92 14.71 -13.34
CA ASN A 92 8.98 15.23 -14.23
C ASN A 92 9.74 14.13 -15.01
N GLY A 93 9.33 12.86 -14.92
CA GLY A 93 9.95 11.73 -15.63
C GLY A 93 11.14 11.09 -14.91
N ASP A 94 11.59 11.64 -13.79
CA ASP A 94 12.70 11.10 -13.01
C ASP A 94 12.31 9.84 -12.23
N ALA A 95 13.33 9.09 -11.82
CA ALA A 95 13.16 8.00 -10.88
C ALA A 95 12.73 8.54 -9.50
N ILE A 96 11.89 7.77 -8.80
CA ILE A 96 11.45 8.14 -7.45
C ILE A 96 12.57 7.96 -6.43
N THR A 97 12.60 8.86 -5.45
CA THR A 97 13.50 8.80 -4.30
C THR A 97 12.82 8.15 -3.10
N TYR A 98 13.56 7.91 -2.02
CA TYR A 98 12.98 7.45 -0.74
C TYR A 98 11.93 8.43 -0.17
N SER A 99 12.16 9.74 -0.34
CA SER A 99 11.20 10.78 0.08
C SER A 99 9.90 10.69 -0.71
N ASP A 100 9.98 10.48 -2.02
CA ASP A 100 8.80 10.35 -2.88
C ASP A 100 8.04 9.05 -2.55
N ALA A 101 8.75 7.95 -2.34
CA ALA A 101 8.16 6.67 -1.92
C ALA A 101 7.47 6.78 -0.54
N PHE A 102 8.09 7.49 0.41
CA PHE A 102 7.51 7.76 1.72
C PHE A 102 6.23 8.60 1.60
N ARG A 103 6.27 9.74 0.87
CA ARG A 103 5.09 10.58 0.64
C ARG A 103 3.96 9.78 -0.01
N ARG A 104 4.30 8.94 -0.98
CA ARG A 104 3.38 8.04 -1.64
C ARG A 104 2.72 7.05 -0.68
N TYR A 105 3.44 6.59 0.33
CA TYR A 105 2.94 5.65 1.34
C TYR A 105 2.16 6.33 2.48
N LEU A 106 2.26 7.65 2.65
CA LEU A 106 1.61 8.39 3.75
C LEU A 106 0.13 8.07 3.98
N PRO A 107 -0.74 8.02 2.96
CA PRO A 107 -2.15 7.69 3.18
C PRO A 107 -2.34 6.31 3.85
N ASN A 108 -1.57 5.32 3.42
CA ASN A 108 -1.60 3.97 4.00
C ASN A 108 -0.94 3.92 5.39
N LEU A 109 0.11 4.71 5.60
CA LEU A 109 0.79 4.83 6.91
C LEU A 109 -0.18 5.39 7.97
N LEU A 110 -0.96 6.41 7.64
CA LEU A 110 -1.95 6.97 8.56
C LEU A 110 -3.02 5.95 8.93
N LEU A 111 -3.53 5.18 7.98
CA LEU A 111 -4.46 4.08 8.27
C LEU A 111 -3.80 2.99 9.12
N GLY A 112 -2.53 2.65 8.83
CA GLY A 112 -1.74 1.70 9.60
C GLY A 112 -1.56 2.15 11.06
N LEU A 113 -1.30 3.44 11.31
CA LEU A 113 -1.21 3.99 12.65
C LEU A 113 -2.53 3.87 13.43
N ILE A 114 -3.67 4.16 12.80
CA ILE A 114 -4.99 3.94 13.41
C ILE A 114 -5.16 2.45 13.78
N ALA A 115 -4.78 1.54 12.89
CA ALA A 115 -4.85 0.11 13.15
C ALA A 115 -3.96 -0.34 14.31
N ILE A 116 -2.72 0.17 14.37
CA ILE A 116 -1.78 -0.10 15.47
C ILE A 116 -2.38 0.37 16.80
N ILE A 117 -2.80 1.62 16.89
CA ILE A 117 -3.37 2.21 18.11
C ILE A 117 -4.60 1.41 18.57
N ASN A 118 -5.49 1.08 17.63
CA ASN A 118 -6.68 0.29 17.93
C ASN A 118 -6.32 -1.09 18.50
N THR A 119 -5.39 -1.79 17.88
CA THR A 119 -5.00 -3.13 18.34
C THR A 119 -4.24 -3.08 19.68
N LEU A 120 -3.33 -2.12 19.86
CA LEU A 120 -2.65 -1.94 21.16
C LEU A 120 -3.64 -1.68 22.30
N PHE A 121 -4.66 -0.85 22.04
CA PHE A 121 -5.71 -0.60 23.01
C PHE A 121 -6.56 -1.85 23.28
N ALA A 122 -6.90 -2.63 22.25
CA ALA A 122 -7.64 -3.88 22.43
C ALA A 122 -6.84 -4.89 23.26
N VAL A 123 -5.56 -5.07 22.96
CA VAL A 123 -4.66 -5.98 23.69
C VAL A 123 -4.50 -5.55 25.14
N SER A 124 -4.40 -4.24 25.42
CA SER A 124 -4.27 -3.74 26.81
C SER A 124 -5.48 -4.02 27.69
N LYS A 125 -6.66 -4.24 27.10
CA LYS A 125 -7.91 -4.58 27.80
C LYS A 125 -8.22 -6.08 27.83
N ALA A 126 -7.54 -6.85 27.01
CA ALA A 126 -7.81 -8.28 26.86
C ALA A 126 -7.22 -9.07 28.04
N ASP A 127 -7.97 -10.08 28.49
CA ASP A 127 -7.47 -11.08 29.45
C ASP A 127 -6.65 -12.14 28.69
N ALA A 128 -5.38 -12.29 29.07
CA ALA A 128 -4.47 -13.21 28.41
C ALA A 128 -4.92 -14.67 28.52
N LYS A 129 -5.53 -15.08 29.66
CA LYS A 129 -6.02 -16.45 29.81
C LYS A 129 -7.16 -16.73 28.84
N VAL A 130 -8.12 -15.80 28.79
CA VAL A 130 -9.25 -15.90 27.85
C VAL A 130 -8.77 -15.94 26.41
N TYR A 131 -7.85 -15.05 26.04
CA TYR A 131 -7.30 -15.01 24.69
C TYR A 131 -6.60 -16.30 24.30
N ASN A 132 -5.71 -16.80 25.16
CA ASN A 132 -4.89 -17.99 24.89
C ASN A 132 -5.71 -19.29 24.82
N ASP A 133 -6.86 -19.36 25.51
CA ASP A 133 -7.78 -20.51 25.47
C ASP A 133 -8.70 -20.50 24.24
N LEU A 134 -8.78 -19.38 23.50
CA LEU A 134 -9.61 -19.27 22.31
C LEU A 134 -8.95 -19.89 21.09
N SER A 135 -9.78 -20.45 20.20
CA SER A 135 -9.31 -20.80 18.86
C SER A 135 -8.87 -19.55 18.09
N TRP A 136 -7.93 -19.70 17.18
CA TRP A 136 -7.35 -18.62 16.37
C TRP A 136 -8.39 -17.71 15.68
N MET A 137 -9.53 -18.25 15.24
CA MET A 137 -10.62 -17.45 14.66
C MET A 137 -11.29 -16.56 15.71
N LYS A 138 -11.53 -17.10 16.91
CA LYS A 138 -12.18 -16.38 18.00
C LYS A 138 -11.27 -15.35 18.67
N GLN A 139 -9.96 -15.53 18.62
CA GLN A 139 -9.00 -14.55 19.15
C GLN A 139 -9.13 -13.19 18.43
N SER A 140 -9.29 -13.17 17.12
CA SER A 140 -9.49 -11.92 16.37
C SER A 140 -10.83 -11.25 16.71
N GLU A 141 -11.91 -12.03 16.83
CA GLU A 141 -13.22 -11.51 17.26
C GLU A 141 -13.17 -10.97 18.70
N TYR A 142 -12.48 -11.65 19.59
CA TYR A 142 -12.29 -11.23 20.97
C TYR A 142 -11.57 -9.87 21.05
N LEU A 143 -10.45 -9.68 20.34
CA LEU A 143 -9.76 -8.39 20.32
C LEU A 143 -10.62 -7.29 19.70
N GLN A 144 -11.39 -7.58 18.64
CA GLN A 144 -12.31 -6.62 18.04
C GLN A 144 -13.41 -6.20 19.02
N SER A 145 -13.91 -7.12 19.84
CA SER A 145 -14.94 -6.83 20.84
C SER A 145 -14.46 -5.90 21.94
N MET A 146 -13.15 -5.88 22.25
CA MET A 146 -12.55 -5.00 23.26
C MET A 146 -12.61 -3.52 22.85
N ASN A 147 -12.71 -3.22 21.55
CA ASN A 147 -12.75 -1.84 21.03
C ASN A 147 -13.58 -1.74 19.74
N SER A 148 -14.81 -2.25 19.78
CA SER A 148 -15.67 -2.36 18.59
C SER A 148 -15.91 -1.01 17.89
N SER A 149 -16.12 0.06 18.64
CA SER A 149 -16.35 1.40 18.06
C SER A 149 -15.18 1.88 17.21
N MET A 150 -13.95 1.74 17.70
CA MET A 150 -12.74 2.13 16.93
C MET A 150 -12.50 1.19 15.76
N PHE A 151 -12.87 -0.10 15.88
CA PHE A 151 -12.83 -1.02 14.77
C PHE A 151 -13.75 -0.58 13.62
N TYR A 152 -14.99 -0.18 13.91
CA TYR A 152 -15.90 0.35 12.89
C TYR A 152 -15.40 1.65 12.27
N ILE A 153 -14.86 2.57 13.07
CA ILE A 153 -14.24 3.81 12.54
C ILE A 153 -13.09 3.47 11.59
N GLN A 154 -12.21 2.56 11.97
CA GLN A 154 -11.12 2.09 11.13
C GLN A 154 -11.62 1.50 9.80
N MET A 155 -12.65 0.66 9.83
CA MET A 155 -13.28 0.10 8.63
C MET A 155 -13.87 1.18 7.72
N ILE A 156 -14.53 2.19 8.29
CA ILE A 156 -15.05 3.32 7.53
C ILE A 156 -13.91 4.11 6.87
N CYS A 157 -12.83 4.39 7.59
CA CYS A 157 -11.66 5.12 7.05
C CYS A 157 -10.98 4.35 5.90
N ILE A 158 -10.81 3.03 6.05
CA ILE A 158 -10.24 2.18 4.99
C ILE A 158 -11.13 2.22 3.74
N ASN A 159 -12.43 2.01 3.88
CA ASN A 159 -13.35 2.03 2.75
C ASN A 159 -13.41 3.42 2.11
N ALA A 160 -13.46 4.49 2.89
CA ALA A 160 -13.43 5.86 2.39
C ALA A 160 -12.16 6.13 1.55
N LEU A 161 -10.98 5.69 2.03
CA LEU A 161 -9.73 5.85 1.26
C LEU A 161 -9.76 5.05 -0.04
N LEU A 162 -10.26 3.81 -0.01
CA LEU A 162 -10.34 2.94 -1.19
C LEU A 162 -11.29 3.54 -2.24
N PHE A 163 -12.51 3.92 -1.85
CA PHE A 163 -13.48 4.53 -2.77
C PHE A 163 -12.97 5.86 -3.33
N THR A 164 -12.46 6.75 -2.49
CA THR A 164 -11.92 8.05 -2.94
C THR A 164 -10.74 7.84 -3.90
N SER A 165 -9.83 6.90 -3.59
CA SER A 165 -8.70 6.57 -4.46
C SER A 165 -9.16 6.02 -5.82
N PHE A 166 -10.21 5.20 -5.83
CA PHE A 166 -10.79 4.64 -7.05
C PHE A 166 -11.45 5.73 -7.91
N PHE A 167 -12.25 6.63 -7.31
CA PHE A 167 -12.86 7.74 -8.03
C PHE A 167 -11.82 8.67 -8.62
N ILE A 168 -10.81 9.06 -7.85
CA ILE A 168 -9.71 9.90 -8.35
C ILE A 168 -8.99 9.21 -9.51
N PHE A 169 -8.72 7.89 -9.39
CA PHE A 169 -8.07 7.12 -10.43
C PHE A 169 -8.87 7.12 -11.76
N ILE A 170 -10.19 6.94 -11.69
CA ILE A 170 -11.04 6.94 -12.90
C ILE A 170 -11.09 8.32 -13.54
N SER A 171 -11.26 9.37 -12.72
CA SER A 171 -11.43 10.75 -13.19
C SER A 171 -10.12 11.37 -13.70
N ASN A 172 -8.97 10.81 -13.32
CA ASN A 172 -7.67 11.36 -13.69
C ASN A 172 -7.18 10.77 -15.03
N GLU A 173 -6.88 11.62 -16.01
CA GLU A 173 -6.37 11.21 -17.33
C GLU A 173 -5.06 10.39 -17.23
N ARG A 174 -4.17 10.76 -16.28
CA ARG A 174 -2.92 10.07 -16.00
C ARG A 174 -3.09 8.86 -15.10
N LYS A 175 -4.34 8.47 -14.78
CA LYS A 175 -4.68 7.30 -13.94
C LYS A 175 -3.91 7.29 -12.61
N ARG A 176 -3.88 8.45 -11.93
CA ARG A 176 -3.23 8.61 -10.62
C ARG A 176 -4.20 8.26 -9.50
N SER A 177 -3.74 7.54 -8.50
CA SER A 177 -4.46 7.26 -7.25
C SER A 177 -4.11 8.31 -6.18
N ILE A 178 -4.76 8.29 -5.01
CA ILE A 178 -4.39 9.15 -3.87
C ILE A 178 -2.90 9.00 -3.53
N SER A 179 -2.39 7.77 -3.48
CA SER A 179 -0.96 7.52 -3.22
C SER A 179 -0.07 8.13 -4.32
N ASP A 180 -0.51 8.09 -5.58
CA ASP A 180 0.24 8.70 -6.68
C ASP A 180 0.27 10.24 -6.54
N LEU A 181 -0.84 10.84 -6.12
CA LEU A 181 -0.95 12.28 -5.90
C LEU A 181 -0.11 12.74 -4.71
N SER A 182 -0.15 12.00 -3.58
CA SER A 182 0.63 12.33 -2.39
C SER A 182 2.14 12.36 -2.63
N GLY A 183 2.64 11.48 -3.50
CA GLY A 183 4.06 11.39 -3.84
C GLY A 183 4.46 12.18 -5.09
N ASP A 184 3.52 12.88 -5.73
CA ASP A 184 3.69 13.51 -7.04
C ASP A 184 4.31 12.58 -8.09
N THR A 185 3.73 11.40 -8.20
CA THR A 185 4.21 10.30 -9.04
C THR A 185 3.12 9.80 -9.98
N ALA A 186 3.50 8.96 -10.93
CA ALA A 186 2.60 8.19 -11.76
C ALA A 186 3.13 6.77 -11.99
N VAL A 187 2.21 5.80 -12.18
CA VAL A 187 2.58 4.43 -12.54
C VAL A 187 2.47 4.27 -14.04
N VAL A 188 3.59 3.97 -14.67
CA VAL A 188 3.72 3.83 -16.12
C VAL A 188 4.06 2.39 -16.50
N LYS A 189 3.78 2.01 -17.74
CA LYS A 189 4.19 0.72 -18.29
C LYS A 189 5.69 0.78 -18.62
N LYS A 190 6.46 -0.20 -18.16
CA LYS A 190 7.92 -0.31 -18.37
C LYS A 190 8.32 -0.22 -19.85
N TYR A 191 7.45 -0.71 -20.72
CA TYR A 191 7.65 -0.67 -22.17
C TYR A 191 7.95 0.75 -22.70
N TYR A 192 7.30 1.78 -22.13
CA TYR A 192 7.43 3.17 -22.58
C TYR A 192 8.57 3.96 -21.92
N LEU A 193 9.33 3.37 -20.97
CA LEU A 193 10.36 4.11 -20.21
C LEU A 193 11.42 4.81 -21.08
N LYS A 194 11.84 4.18 -22.18
CA LYS A 194 12.83 4.78 -23.08
C LYS A 194 12.26 6.02 -23.78
N GLN A 195 11.08 5.89 -24.37
CA GLN A 195 10.39 6.98 -25.06
C GLN A 195 10.05 8.15 -24.13
N ILE A 196 9.59 7.83 -22.89
CA ILE A 196 9.36 8.85 -21.87
C ILE A 196 10.64 9.64 -21.59
N LYS A 197 11.78 8.97 -21.41
CA LYS A 197 13.06 9.63 -21.17
C LYS A 197 13.52 10.51 -22.32
N GLU A 198 13.22 10.13 -23.56
CA GLU A 198 13.54 10.92 -24.76
C GLU A 198 12.67 12.18 -24.84
N VAL A 199 11.38 12.06 -24.58
CA VAL A 199 10.43 13.18 -24.61
C VAL A 199 10.66 14.15 -23.44
N MET A 200 11.11 13.66 -22.29
CA MET A 200 11.31 14.47 -21.08
C MET A 200 12.68 15.16 -21.00
N LYS A 201 13.62 14.83 -21.90
CA LYS A 201 14.88 15.58 -22.07
C LYS A 201 14.63 16.92 -22.76
#